data_0e1e6487fc808b62e8dba006cb801c70
#
_entry.id   0e1e6487fc808b62e8dba006cb801c70
#
_cell.length_a   1.000
_cell.length_b   1.000
_cell.length_c   1.000
_cell.angle_alpha   90.00
_cell.angle_beta   90.00
_cell.angle_gamma   90.00
#
_symmetry.space_group_name_H-M   'P 1'
#
loop_
_entity.id
_entity.type
_entity.pdbx_description
1 polymer ?
#
loop_
_entity_poly.entity_id
_entity_poly.type
_entity_poly.pdbx_seq_one_letter_code
_entity_poly.pdbx_strand_id
1 'polypeptide(L)'
;EYQDHKSDTIYAAFTVISSKIKELEGTDVVIWTTTPWTIPANKALAYNQSLDYLLILIDDGEFKNRKIIIAEALLDSVIKDCNIVNFQTLKKFKGEELKDSVCQHPFYNLGYDYDIPMLEARFVTTEQGTGIVHCAPSHGPDDFNLCLNNGIKAIETVDGDGKYTKNVPLFEGLHIFKSNSVVIEKLKEQKKLLSNGELTHSYPHSWRSKAPLVHRATPQWFISMDSHKLRKKALKALDETVFYPSKGKERLKAMIETRPDWCVSRQRVWGVPLPIFVHKKTKEILVDDWVNENIASIYEKE
;
A
#
# COMPACT_ATOMS: atom_id res chain seq x y z
N GLU A 1 13.15 13.62 9.21
CA GLU A 1 13.18 14.99 8.68
C GLU A 1 12.46 15.02 7.35
N TYR A 2 11.75 16.10 7.06
CA TYR A 2 11.14 16.32 5.74
C TYR A 2 12.04 17.23 4.93
N GLN A 3 12.25 16.90 3.66
CA GLN A 3 13.07 17.66 2.71
C GLN A 3 12.36 17.66 1.36
N ASP A 4 12.66 18.68 0.53
CA ASP A 4 12.19 18.69 -0.85
C ASP A 4 12.80 17.53 -1.62
N HIS A 5 11.96 16.75 -2.25
CA HIS A 5 12.33 15.57 -3.04
C HIS A 5 11.63 15.62 -4.39
N LYS A 6 12.40 15.37 -5.43
CA LYS A 6 11.90 15.28 -6.80
C LYS A 6 11.54 13.83 -7.11
N SER A 7 10.27 13.56 -7.32
CA SER A 7 9.74 12.24 -7.64
C SER A 7 9.22 12.19 -9.07
N ASP A 8 9.41 11.04 -9.73
CA ASP A 8 8.70 10.77 -10.96
C ASP A 8 7.20 10.61 -10.67
N THR A 9 6.36 11.14 -11.57
CA THR A 9 4.91 10.95 -11.51
C THR A 9 4.43 10.20 -12.74
N ILE A 10 3.39 9.39 -12.60
CA ILE A 10 2.77 8.70 -13.72
C ILE A 10 1.26 8.70 -13.61
N TYR A 11 0.61 8.72 -14.78
CA TYR A 11 -0.77 8.32 -14.99
C TYR A 11 -0.77 6.94 -15.64
N ALA A 12 -1.27 5.93 -14.94
CA ALA A 12 -1.25 4.54 -15.37
C ALA A 12 -2.64 3.95 -15.44
N ALA A 13 -2.86 3.07 -16.41
CA ALA A 13 -4.15 2.48 -16.74
C ALA A 13 -4.26 1.02 -16.29
N PHE A 14 -5.41 0.67 -15.73
CA PHE A 14 -5.81 -0.69 -15.36
C PHE A 14 -7.10 -1.03 -16.09
N THR A 15 -7.10 -2.04 -16.94
CA THR A 15 -8.29 -2.40 -17.72
C THR A 15 -9.33 -3.11 -16.87
N VAL A 16 -10.57 -2.64 -16.90
CA VAL A 16 -11.72 -3.28 -16.26
C VAL A 16 -12.06 -4.57 -17.01
N ILE A 17 -12.09 -5.69 -16.32
CA ILE A 17 -12.45 -7.00 -16.89
C ILE A 17 -13.82 -7.49 -16.46
N SER A 18 -14.34 -6.97 -15.34
CA SER A 18 -15.68 -7.27 -14.85
C SER A 18 -16.25 -6.09 -14.09
N SER A 19 -17.51 -5.75 -14.33
CA SER A 19 -18.23 -4.70 -13.63
C SER A 19 -19.74 -4.94 -13.65
N LYS A 20 -20.47 -4.40 -12.69
CA LYS A 20 -21.93 -4.34 -12.71
C LYS A 20 -22.44 -3.44 -13.85
N ILE A 21 -21.67 -2.43 -14.19
CA ILE A 21 -21.93 -1.56 -15.35
C ILE A 21 -21.20 -2.15 -16.55
N LYS A 22 -21.91 -2.82 -17.43
CA LYS A 22 -21.30 -3.52 -18.58
C LYS A 22 -20.51 -2.60 -19.52
N GLU A 23 -20.90 -1.34 -19.64
CA GLU A 23 -20.20 -0.35 -20.46
C GLU A 23 -18.78 -0.03 -19.96
N LEU A 24 -18.47 -0.35 -18.69
CA LEU A 24 -17.13 -0.18 -18.12
C LEU A 24 -16.18 -1.33 -18.48
N GLU A 25 -16.69 -2.50 -18.87
CA GLU A 25 -15.84 -3.64 -19.26
C GLU A 25 -15.03 -3.29 -20.51
N GLY A 26 -13.74 -3.58 -20.49
CA GLY A 26 -12.81 -3.22 -21.57
C GLY A 26 -12.36 -1.75 -21.55
N THR A 27 -12.81 -0.94 -20.60
CA THR A 27 -12.33 0.43 -20.41
C THR A 27 -11.19 0.47 -19.38
N ASP A 28 -10.47 1.58 -19.31
CA ASP A 28 -9.32 1.72 -18.41
C ASP A 28 -9.64 2.64 -17.23
N VAL A 29 -9.45 2.14 -16.02
CA VAL A 29 -9.35 2.96 -14.81
C VAL A 29 -7.99 3.61 -14.79
N VAL A 30 -7.92 4.92 -14.61
CA VAL A 30 -6.65 5.66 -14.56
C VAL A 30 -6.30 5.99 -13.12
N ILE A 31 -5.07 5.71 -12.72
CA ILE A 31 -4.50 6.11 -11.43
C ILE A 31 -3.35 7.10 -11.64
N TRP A 32 -3.05 7.86 -10.60
CA TRP A 32 -1.87 8.71 -10.52
C TRP A 32 -1.04 8.34 -9.30
N THR A 33 0.29 8.33 -9.46
CA THR A 33 1.20 8.07 -8.34
C THR A 33 2.53 8.81 -8.51
N THR A 34 3.16 9.16 -7.38
CA THR A 34 4.53 9.69 -7.29
C THR A 34 5.58 8.61 -7.05
N THR A 35 5.15 7.35 -6.96
CA THR A 35 6.01 6.19 -6.68
C THR A 35 5.83 5.09 -7.71
N PRO A 36 6.26 5.28 -8.98
CA PRO A 36 6.10 4.29 -10.04
C PRO A 36 6.60 2.91 -9.66
N TRP A 37 7.65 2.84 -8.83
CA TRP A 37 8.23 1.60 -8.35
C TRP A 37 7.27 0.72 -7.51
N THR A 38 6.14 1.26 -7.02
CA THR A 38 5.15 0.47 -6.29
C THR A 38 4.12 -0.22 -7.19
N ILE A 39 4.02 0.17 -8.47
CA ILE A 39 3.08 -0.45 -9.43
C ILE A 39 3.25 -1.98 -9.52
N PRO A 40 4.49 -2.54 -9.59
CA PRO A 40 4.67 -4.00 -9.61
C PRO A 40 4.17 -4.71 -8.33
N ALA A 41 3.95 -3.99 -7.24
CA ALA A 41 3.42 -4.51 -5.98
C ALA A 41 1.91 -4.28 -5.80
N ASN A 42 1.22 -3.76 -6.82
CA ASN A 42 -0.22 -3.50 -6.79
C ASN A 42 -1.03 -4.76 -6.50
N LYS A 43 -2.07 -4.63 -5.64
CA LYS A 43 -2.99 -5.73 -5.30
C LYS A 43 -4.46 -5.30 -5.30
N ALA A 44 -4.74 -4.00 -5.35
CA ALA A 44 -6.10 -3.47 -5.42
C ALA A 44 -6.09 -2.04 -5.99
N LEU A 45 -7.25 -1.55 -6.36
CA LEU A 45 -7.52 -0.14 -6.63
C LEU A 45 -8.55 0.35 -5.62
N ALA A 46 -8.31 1.53 -5.03
CA ALA A 46 -9.23 2.15 -4.11
C ALA A 46 -10.06 3.23 -4.80
N TYR A 47 -11.35 3.28 -4.52
CA TYR A 47 -12.29 4.31 -4.97
C TYR A 47 -13.13 4.83 -3.80
N ASN A 48 -13.76 5.97 -3.94
CA ASN A 48 -14.66 6.51 -2.94
C ASN A 48 -16.11 6.44 -3.45
N GLN A 49 -16.96 5.70 -2.73
CA GLN A 49 -18.36 5.48 -3.12
C GLN A 49 -19.20 6.78 -3.23
N SER A 50 -18.79 7.86 -2.55
CA SER A 50 -19.52 9.12 -2.51
C SER A 50 -19.17 10.07 -3.67
N LEU A 51 -18.10 9.80 -4.40
CA LEU A 51 -17.67 10.63 -5.53
C LEU A 51 -18.46 10.30 -6.80
N ASP A 52 -18.54 11.31 -7.68
CA ASP A 52 -19.01 11.14 -9.05
C ASP A 52 -17.82 10.79 -9.95
N TYR A 53 -18.02 9.80 -10.83
CA TYR A 53 -17.06 9.36 -11.82
C TYR A 53 -17.59 9.53 -13.22
N LEU A 54 -16.70 9.75 -14.16
CA LEU A 54 -16.98 9.87 -15.58
C LEU A 54 -16.31 8.74 -16.34
N LEU A 55 -17.04 8.18 -17.29
CA LEU A 55 -16.50 7.43 -18.41
C LEU A 55 -16.37 8.38 -19.58
N ILE A 56 -15.16 8.64 -20.04
CA ILE A 56 -14.89 9.49 -21.20
C ILE A 56 -14.24 8.69 -22.31
N LEU A 57 -14.57 9.06 -23.56
CA LEU A 57 -13.93 8.59 -24.78
C LEU A 57 -12.96 9.66 -25.27
N ILE A 58 -11.72 9.31 -25.51
CA ILE A 58 -10.71 10.20 -26.08
C ILE A 58 -10.84 10.17 -27.61
N ASP A 59 -11.04 11.34 -28.21
CA ASP A 59 -11.33 11.46 -29.64
C ASP A 59 -10.10 11.76 -30.52
N ASP A 60 -8.96 12.10 -29.88
CA ASP A 60 -7.75 12.48 -30.61
C ASP A 60 -6.45 11.98 -29.98
N GLY A 61 -5.32 12.34 -30.60
CA GLY A 61 -3.98 12.08 -30.10
C GLY A 61 -3.59 10.60 -30.05
N GLU A 62 -2.59 10.31 -29.24
CA GLU A 62 -2.01 8.97 -29.05
C GLU A 62 -3.03 7.97 -28.47
N PHE A 63 -3.98 8.47 -27.67
CA PHE A 63 -4.97 7.64 -26.98
C PHE A 63 -6.34 7.63 -27.66
N LYS A 64 -6.41 8.02 -28.91
CA LYS A 64 -7.66 8.03 -29.67
C LYS A 64 -8.42 6.71 -29.59
N ASN A 65 -9.73 6.79 -29.40
CA ASN A 65 -10.67 5.69 -29.17
C ASN A 65 -10.50 4.96 -27.83
N ARG A 66 -9.68 5.48 -26.93
CA ARG A 66 -9.53 4.92 -25.58
C ARG A 66 -10.63 5.46 -24.68
N LYS A 67 -11.20 4.57 -23.88
CA LYS A 67 -12.19 4.93 -22.85
C LYS A 67 -11.53 4.87 -21.49
N ILE A 68 -11.63 5.96 -20.72
CA ILE A 68 -11.03 6.03 -19.40
C ILE A 68 -12.06 6.44 -18.34
N ILE A 69 -11.82 5.97 -17.10
CA ILE A 69 -12.64 6.27 -15.91
C ILE A 69 -11.81 7.11 -14.97
N ILE A 70 -12.36 8.27 -14.56
CA ILE A 70 -11.76 9.23 -13.62
C ILE A 70 -12.85 9.89 -12.78
N ALA A 71 -12.51 10.47 -11.64
CA ALA A 71 -13.45 11.30 -10.87
C ALA A 71 -13.78 12.60 -11.61
N GLU A 72 -15.05 12.98 -11.62
CA GLU A 72 -15.53 14.21 -12.30
C GLU A 72 -14.78 15.47 -11.83
N ALA A 73 -14.58 15.61 -10.52
CA ALA A 73 -13.90 16.77 -9.95
C ALA A 73 -12.43 16.92 -10.37
N LEU A 74 -11.82 15.88 -10.94
CA LEU A 74 -10.42 15.88 -11.37
C LEU A 74 -10.27 15.85 -12.89
N LEU A 75 -11.38 15.92 -13.66
CA LEU A 75 -11.38 15.85 -15.11
C LEU A 75 -10.39 16.86 -15.73
N ASP A 76 -10.51 18.14 -15.38
CA ASP A 76 -9.71 19.21 -16.00
C ASP A 76 -8.20 19.03 -15.77
N SER A 77 -7.82 18.58 -14.59
CA SER A 77 -6.40 18.30 -14.29
C SER A 77 -5.88 17.09 -15.05
N VAL A 78 -6.65 16.01 -15.10
CA VAL A 78 -6.25 14.78 -15.79
C VAL A 78 -6.12 14.99 -17.30
N ILE A 79 -7.08 15.64 -17.95
CA ILE A 79 -7.00 15.91 -19.39
C ILE A 79 -5.81 16.81 -19.73
N LYS A 80 -5.54 17.83 -18.89
CA LYS A 80 -4.38 18.72 -19.06
C LYS A 80 -3.07 17.94 -18.93
N ASP A 81 -2.90 17.18 -17.85
CA ASP A 81 -1.66 16.46 -17.54
C ASP A 81 -1.39 15.30 -18.50
N CYS A 82 -2.45 14.71 -19.07
CA CYS A 82 -2.37 13.66 -20.09
C CYS A 82 -2.38 14.20 -21.53
N ASN A 83 -2.38 15.53 -21.74
CA ASN A 83 -2.43 16.19 -23.06
C ASN A 83 -3.61 15.70 -23.92
N ILE A 84 -4.77 15.48 -23.31
CA ILE A 84 -6.01 15.12 -23.99
C ILE A 84 -6.70 16.43 -24.41
N VAL A 85 -6.92 16.63 -25.71
CA VAL A 85 -7.53 17.88 -26.24
C VAL A 85 -9.02 17.69 -26.50
N ASN A 86 -9.40 16.58 -27.14
CA ASN A 86 -10.78 16.29 -27.49
C ASN A 86 -11.24 14.98 -26.84
N PHE A 87 -12.38 15.03 -26.20
CA PHE A 87 -13.01 13.88 -25.56
C PHE A 87 -14.53 14.04 -25.51
N GLN A 88 -15.23 12.92 -25.33
CA GLN A 88 -16.67 12.89 -25.10
C GLN A 88 -16.96 12.22 -23.76
N THR A 89 -17.83 12.82 -22.95
CA THR A 89 -18.35 12.16 -21.76
C THR A 89 -19.45 11.17 -22.18
N LEU A 90 -19.18 9.88 -22.01
CA LEU A 90 -20.12 8.84 -22.38
C LEU A 90 -21.12 8.54 -21.26
N LYS A 91 -20.66 8.59 -20.00
CA LYS A 91 -21.46 8.26 -18.82
C LYS A 91 -20.95 8.98 -17.59
N LYS A 92 -21.89 9.40 -16.74
CA LYS A 92 -21.63 9.82 -15.35
C LYS A 92 -22.30 8.82 -14.41
N PHE A 93 -21.61 8.43 -13.34
CA PHE A 93 -22.09 7.46 -12.38
C PHE A 93 -21.50 7.69 -10.99
N LYS A 94 -22.13 7.14 -9.96
CA LYS A 94 -21.64 7.21 -8.58
C LYS A 94 -20.56 6.16 -8.32
N GLY A 95 -19.62 6.48 -7.41
CA GLY A 95 -18.57 5.54 -7.02
C GLY A 95 -19.10 4.23 -6.46
N GLU A 96 -20.27 4.23 -5.78
CA GLU A 96 -20.89 2.99 -5.31
C GLU A 96 -21.17 1.97 -6.41
N GLU A 97 -21.32 2.41 -7.64
CA GLU A 97 -21.52 1.55 -8.81
C GLU A 97 -20.24 0.82 -9.25
N LEU A 98 -19.06 1.24 -8.78
CA LEU A 98 -17.78 0.53 -9.00
C LEU A 98 -17.62 -0.69 -8.08
N LYS A 99 -18.54 -0.88 -7.13
CA LYS A 99 -18.52 -2.01 -6.22
C LYS A 99 -18.48 -3.34 -6.97
N ASP A 100 -17.58 -4.23 -6.52
CA ASP A 100 -17.33 -5.55 -7.11
C ASP A 100 -16.74 -5.52 -8.54
N SER A 101 -16.29 -4.36 -9.01
CA SER A 101 -15.54 -4.28 -10.25
C SER A 101 -14.13 -4.82 -10.07
N VAL A 102 -13.62 -5.41 -11.15
CA VAL A 102 -12.31 -6.06 -11.19
C VAL A 102 -11.53 -5.56 -12.39
N CYS A 103 -10.25 -5.28 -12.19
CA CYS A 103 -9.33 -4.83 -13.23
C CYS A 103 -8.21 -5.86 -13.46
N GLN A 104 -7.51 -5.72 -14.58
CA GLN A 104 -6.24 -6.40 -14.84
C GLN A 104 -5.07 -5.55 -14.38
N HIS A 105 -4.03 -6.22 -13.86
CA HIS A 105 -2.75 -5.58 -13.63
C HIS A 105 -2.15 -5.05 -14.94
N PRO A 106 -1.46 -3.87 -14.97
CA PRO A 106 -0.84 -3.35 -16.19
C PRO A 106 0.15 -4.30 -16.87
N PHE A 107 0.75 -5.21 -16.10
CA PHE A 107 1.70 -6.23 -16.56
C PHE A 107 1.08 -7.63 -16.65
N TYR A 108 -0.23 -7.71 -16.89
CA TYR A 108 -0.91 -8.99 -17.15
C TYR A 108 -0.20 -9.75 -18.28
N ASN A 109 -0.13 -11.09 -18.19
CA ASN A 109 0.65 -11.98 -19.05
C ASN A 109 2.19 -11.85 -18.94
N LEU A 110 2.68 -11.05 -18.00
CA LEU A 110 4.11 -10.91 -17.72
C LEU A 110 4.45 -11.39 -16.29
N GLY A 111 3.68 -12.34 -15.76
CA GLY A 111 3.82 -12.87 -14.40
C GLY A 111 2.91 -12.19 -13.38
N TYR A 112 1.98 -11.34 -13.81
CA TYR A 112 1.00 -10.61 -12.99
C TYR A 112 -0.43 -11.07 -13.31
N ASP A 113 -0.61 -12.37 -13.52
CA ASP A 113 -1.86 -12.98 -13.98
C ASP A 113 -2.84 -13.19 -12.82
N TYR A 114 -3.22 -12.10 -12.17
CA TYR A 114 -4.18 -12.08 -11.07
C TYR A 114 -5.09 -10.86 -11.16
N ASP A 115 -6.27 -11.01 -10.57
CA ASP A 115 -7.29 -9.99 -10.55
C ASP A 115 -6.96 -8.86 -9.58
N ILE A 116 -7.27 -7.64 -9.98
CA ILE A 116 -7.14 -6.42 -9.18
C ILE A 116 -8.54 -5.95 -8.79
N PRO A 117 -9.02 -6.24 -7.58
CA PRO A 117 -10.34 -5.78 -7.13
C PRO A 117 -10.35 -4.27 -6.90
N MET A 118 -11.48 -3.64 -7.18
CA MET A 118 -11.77 -2.27 -6.78
C MET A 118 -12.43 -2.27 -5.39
N LEU A 119 -11.83 -1.53 -4.44
CA LEU A 119 -12.23 -1.51 -3.03
C LEU A 119 -12.67 -0.11 -2.62
N GLU A 120 -13.75 -0.03 -1.83
CA GLU A 120 -14.21 1.24 -1.28
C GLU A 120 -13.25 1.72 -0.20
N ALA A 121 -12.86 3.01 -0.27
CA ALA A 121 -11.96 3.61 0.70
C ALA A 121 -12.23 5.12 0.89
N ARG A 122 -12.45 5.52 2.13
CA ARG A 122 -12.74 6.92 2.47
C ARG A 122 -11.54 7.85 2.34
N PHE A 123 -10.32 7.32 2.32
CA PHE A 123 -9.11 8.13 2.14
C PHE A 123 -8.91 8.62 0.71
N VAL A 124 -9.67 8.09 -0.25
CA VAL A 124 -9.66 8.59 -1.63
C VAL A 124 -10.35 9.94 -1.68
N THR A 125 -9.60 10.97 -2.07
CA THR A 125 -10.06 12.36 -2.15
C THR A 125 -9.98 12.89 -3.58
N THR A 126 -10.42 14.12 -3.78
CA THR A 126 -10.35 14.86 -5.06
C THR A 126 -9.39 16.04 -5.00
N GLU A 127 -8.41 16.02 -4.08
CA GLU A 127 -7.41 17.08 -3.99
C GLU A 127 -6.36 16.99 -5.09
N GLN A 128 -6.01 15.78 -5.50
CA GLN A 128 -5.08 15.50 -6.60
C GLN A 128 -5.28 14.09 -7.17
N GLY A 129 -4.66 13.81 -8.31
CA GLY A 129 -4.70 12.50 -8.95
C GLY A 129 -5.91 12.31 -9.85
N THR A 130 -6.59 11.18 -9.73
CA THR A 130 -7.69 10.77 -10.62
C THR A 130 -8.98 10.41 -9.87
N GLY A 131 -8.96 10.45 -8.53
CA GLY A 131 -10.03 9.94 -7.68
C GLY A 131 -10.08 8.41 -7.58
N ILE A 132 -9.04 7.74 -8.10
CA ILE A 132 -8.80 6.30 -7.93
C ILE A 132 -7.35 6.12 -7.55
N VAL A 133 -7.10 5.33 -6.50
CA VAL A 133 -5.77 5.15 -5.93
C VAL A 133 -5.31 3.71 -6.11
N HIS A 134 -4.09 3.53 -6.61
CA HIS A 134 -3.44 2.24 -6.64
C HIS A 134 -3.01 1.83 -5.23
N CYS A 135 -3.28 0.58 -4.84
CA CYS A 135 -2.95 0.07 -3.52
C CYS A 135 -1.90 -1.03 -3.59
N ALA A 136 -0.78 -0.78 -2.92
CA ALA A 136 0.31 -1.73 -2.73
C ALA A 136 0.46 -2.05 -1.22
N PRO A 137 -0.14 -3.14 -0.71
CA PRO A 137 -0.25 -3.39 0.73
C PRO A 137 1.09 -3.52 1.45
N SER A 138 2.17 -3.73 0.73
CA SER A 138 3.52 -3.79 1.30
C SER A 138 4.21 -2.43 1.41
N HIS A 139 3.59 -1.35 0.90
CA HIS A 139 4.25 -0.05 0.73
C HIS A 139 3.47 1.15 1.29
N GLY A 140 2.34 0.93 1.96
CA GLY A 140 1.58 1.98 2.62
C GLY A 140 0.71 1.43 3.76
N PRO A 141 0.55 2.16 4.89
CA PRO A 141 -0.28 1.71 6.00
C PRO A 141 -1.78 1.67 5.64
N ASP A 142 -2.27 2.63 4.87
CA ASP A 142 -3.66 2.67 4.43
C ASP A 142 -3.96 1.55 3.44
N ASP A 143 -3.06 1.31 2.48
CA ASP A 143 -3.11 0.20 1.54
C ASP A 143 -3.09 -1.14 2.26
N PHE A 144 -2.20 -1.28 3.26
CA PHE A 144 -2.10 -2.49 4.09
C PHE A 144 -3.42 -2.78 4.79
N ASN A 145 -3.99 -1.79 5.49
CA ASN A 145 -5.23 -1.94 6.25
C ASN A 145 -6.42 -2.25 5.33
N LEU A 146 -6.55 -1.51 4.21
CA LEU A 146 -7.61 -1.74 3.24
C LEU A 146 -7.53 -3.16 2.67
N CYS A 147 -6.36 -3.58 2.22
CA CYS A 147 -6.14 -4.91 1.65
C CYS A 147 -6.38 -6.01 2.68
N LEU A 148 -5.85 -5.88 3.90
CA LEU A 148 -6.01 -6.87 4.98
C LEU A 148 -7.49 -7.07 5.35
N ASN A 149 -8.26 -5.98 5.46
CA ASN A 149 -9.70 -6.01 5.76
C ASN A 149 -10.52 -6.71 4.65
N ASN A 150 -9.99 -6.76 3.44
CA ASN A 150 -10.58 -7.45 2.29
C ASN A 150 -9.92 -8.81 1.99
N GLY A 151 -9.16 -9.38 2.93
CA GLY A 151 -8.56 -10.71 2.81
C GLY A 151 -7.32 -10.78 1.90
N ILE A 152 -6.79 -9.64 1.45
CA ILE A 152 -5.60 -9.54 0.62
C ILE A 152 -4.38 -9.38 1.52
N LYS A 153 -3.49 -10.36 1.50
CA LYS A 153 -2.27 -10.35 2.33
C LYS A 153 -1.15 -9.54 1.69
N ALA A 154 -0.46 -8.75 2.52
CA ALA A 154 0.82 -8.18 2.13
C ALA A 154 1.88 -9.28 2.02
N ILE A 155 2.68 -9.23 0.96
CA ILE A 155 3.82 -10.14 0.74
C ILE A 155 5.10 -9.31 0.70
N GLU A 156 6.22 -9.91 1.04
CA GLU A 156 7.50 -9.23 0.93
C GLU A 156 7.87 -9.01 -0.54
N THR A 157 7.82 -7.77 -0.99
CA THR A 157 8.10 -7.36 -2.37
C THR A 157 9.48 -6.72 -2.52
N VAL A 158 10.03 -6.20 -1.43
CA VAL A 158 11.35 -5.55 -1.38
C VAL A 158 12.11 -6.13 -0.20
N ASP A 159 13.34 -6.55 -0.41
CA ASP A 159 14.24 -7.12 0.59
C ASP A 159 14.93 -6.06 1.48
N GLY A 160 15.84 -6.50 2.37
CA GLY A 160 16.58 -5.63 3.27
C GLY A 160 17.56 -4.68 2.58
N ASP A 161 17.98 -5.00 1.37
CA ASP A 161 18.90 -4.20 0.55
C ASP A 161 18.16 -3.22 -0.37
N GLY A 162 16.82 -3.15 -0.30
CA GLY A 162 16.00 -2.30 -1.15
C GLY A 162 15.81 -2.83 -2.57
N LYS A 163 15.96 -4.13 -2.79
CA LYS A 163 15.79 -4.78 -4.09
C LYS A 163 14.48 -5.54 -4.13
N TYR A 164 13.86 -5.61 -5.30
CA TYR A 164 12.69 -6.46 -5.47
C TYR A 164 13.03 -7.93 -5.25
N THR A 165 12.14 -8.61 -4.53
CA THR A 165 12.22 -10.05 -4.31
C THR A 165 11.66 -10.81 -5.53
N LYS A 166 11.81 -12.14 -5.51
CA LYS A 166 11.21 -13.06 -6.51
C LYS A 166 9.66 -12.94 -6.61
N ASN A 167 9.01 -12.32 -5.64
CA ASN A 167 7.56 -12.09 -5.65
C ASN A 167 7.15 -10.94 -6.59
N VAL A 168 8.11 -10.28 -7.21
CA VAL A 168 7.91 -9.17 -8.15
C VAL A 168 8.53 -9.55 -9.50
N PRO A 169 7.82 -10.31 -10.35
CA PRO A 169 8.31 -10.72 -11.66
C PRO A 169 8.80 -9.55 -12.51
N LEU A 170 9.68 -9.78 -13.47
CA LEU A 170 10.36 -8.79 -14.35
C LEU A 170 11.35 -7.86 -13.65
N PHE A 171 11.17 -7.58 -12.36
CA PHE A 171 11.95 -6.57 -11.63
C PHE A 171 12.81 -7.17 -10.52
N GLU A 172 12.80 -8.51 -10.33
CA GLU A 172 13.58 -9.22 -9.31
C GLU A 172 15.06 -8.77 -9.33
N GLY A 173 15.59 -8.45 -8.14
CA GLY A 173 16.97 -7.99 -7.96
C GLY A 173 17.24 -6.53 -8.32
N LEU A 174 16.32 -5.82 -8.97
CA LEU A 174 16.45 -4.40 -9.26
C LEU A 174 16.20 -3.58 -8.00
N HIS A 175 17.07 -2.60 -7.73
CA HIS A 175 16.93 -1.70 -6.59
C HIS A 175 15.82 -0.67 -6.86
N ILE A 176 14.90 -0.47 -5.90
CA ILE A 176 13.69 0.35 -6.06
C ILE A 176 13.98 1.79 -6.49
N PHE A 177 15.01 2.44 -5.97
CA PHE A 177 15.38 3.80 -6.38
C PHE A 177 15.95 3.90 -7.82
N LYS A 178 16.19 2.77 -8.48
CA LYS A 178 16.60 2.72 -9.87
C LYS A 178 15.54 2.14 -10.80
N SER A 179 14.39 1.79 -10.25
CA SER A 179 13.37 1.05 -10.99
C SER A 179 12.32 1.94 -11.67
N ASN A 180 12.17 3.20 -11.26
CA ASN A 180 11.12 4.08 -11.82
C ASN A 180 11.18 4.12 -13.35
N SER A 181 12.34 4.40 -13.93
CA SER A 181 12.49 4.45 -15.39
C SER A 181 12.16 3.13 -16.08
N VAL A 182 12.53 2.01 -15.46
CA VAL A 182 12.27 0.66 -15.99
C VAL A 182 10.77 0.35 -15.93
N VAL A 183 10.11 0.70 -14.82
CA VAL A 183 8.65 0.51 -14.66
C VAL A 183 7.88 1.39 -15.65
N ILE A 184 8.28 2.66 -15.80
CA ILE A 184 7.69 3.60 -16.76
C ILE A 184 7.80 3.07 -18.19
N GLU A 185 8.99 2.59 -18.59
CA GLU A 185 9.23 2.01 -19.90
C GLU A 185 8.34 0.78 -20.13
N LYS A 186 8.24 -0.12 -19.13
CA LYS A 186 7.35 -1.28 -19.22
C LYS A 186 5.87 -0.91 -19.33
N LEU A 187 5.41 0.10 -18.61
CA LEU A 187 4.05 0.63 -18.74
C LEU A 187 3.79 1.17 -20.14
N LYS A 188 4.78 1.84 -20.73
CA LYS A 188 4.72 2.35 -22.11
C LYS A 188 4.67 1.22 -23.13
N GLU A 189 5.54 0.21 -23.01
CA GLU A 189 5.51 -0.99 -23.88
C GLU A 189 4.14 -1.69 -23.84
N GLN A 190 3.51 -1.76 -22.67
CA GLN A 190 2.20 -2.36 -22.48
C GLN A 190 1.04 -1.41 -22.85
N LYS A 191 1.33 -0.21 -23.34
CA LYS A 191 0.34 0.85 -23.62
C LYS A 191 -0.53 1.19 -22.40
N LYS A 192 0.04 1.10 -21.20
CA LYS A 192 -0.64 1.39 -19.92
C LYS A 192 -0.17 2.69 -19.27
N LEU A 193 0.78 3.40 -19.87
CA LEU A 193 1.19 4.73 -19.47
C LEU A 193 0.39 5.77 -20.28
N LEU A 194 -0.31 6.71 -19.60
CA LEU A 194 -0.99 7.82 -20.25
C LEU A 194 -0.12 9.08 -20.23
N SER A 195 0.56 9.32 -19.10
CA SER A 195 1.46 10.46 -18.96
C SER A 195 2.49 10.17 -17.90
N ASN A 196 3.64 10.82 -18.01
CA ASN A 196 4.63 10.87 -16.94
C ASN A 196 5.20 12.28 -16.82
N GLY A 197 5.63 12.61 -15.61
CA GLY A 197 6.18 13.90 -15.27
C GLY A 197 7.02 13.84 -14.02
N GLU A 198 7.27 15.00 -13.40
CA GLU A 198 8.04 15.12 -12.18
C GLU A 198 7.34 16.06 -11.21
N LEU A 199 7.42 15.77 -9.93
CA LEU A 199 6.86 16.60 -8.87
C LEU A 199 7.89 16.79 -7.76
N THR A 200 8.13 18.03 -7.39
CA THR A 200 8.89 18.37 -6.17
C THR A 200 7.93 18.53 -5.02
N HIS A 201 8.10 17.71 -3.99
CA HIS A 201 7.25 17.73 -2.80
C HIS A 201 8.03 17.41 -1.53
N SER A 202 7.44 17.72 -0.39
CA SER A 202 8.02 17.39 0.92
C SER A 202 7.98 15.89 1.17
N TYR A 203 9.15 15.26 1.34
CA TYR A 203 9.28 13.81 1.48
C TYR A 203 10.10 13.43 2.73
N PRO A 204 9.75 12.37 3.45
CA PRO A 204 10.46 11.96 4.64
C PRO A 204 11.83 11.37 4.31
N HIS A 205 12.86 11.85 5.00
CA HIS A 205 14.25 11.41 4.87
C HIS A 205 14.78 10.92 6.22
N SER A 206 15.69 9.96 6.17
CA SER A 206 16.42 9.49 7.34
C SER A 206 17.28 10.63 7.92
N TRP A 207 17.14 10.90 9.21
CA TRP A 207 17.93 11.95 9.85
C TRP A 207 19.44 11.64 9.87
N ARG A 208 19.82 10.38 9.81
CA ARG A 208 21.24 9.95 9.80
C ARG A 208 21.84 9.93 8.40
N SER A 209 21.22 9.16 7.48
CA SER A 209 21.77 8.94 6.13
C SER A 209 21.33 9.99 5.13
N LYS A 210 20.34 10.82 5.47
CA LYS A 210 19.68 11.77 4.57
C LYS A 210 19.03 11.11 3.33
N ALA A 211 18.98 9.78 3.30
CA ALA A 211 18.32 9.02 2.25
C ALA A 211 16.79 9.09 2.38
N PRO A 212 16.04 9.10 1.27
CA PRO A 212 14.59 9.03 1.31
C PRO A 212 14.12 7.73 1.97
N LEU A 213 13.05 7.82 2.73
CA LEU A 213 12.44 6.67 3.41
C LEU A 213 11.43 5.99 2.51
N VAL A 214 11.28 4.68 2.67
CA VAL A 214 10.22 3.90 2.03
C VAL A 214 9.46 3.08 3.06
N HIS A 215 8.17 2.91 2.84
CA HIS A 215 7.39 1.92 3.57
C HIS A 215 7.66 0.53 2.99
N ARG A 216 7.93 -0.43 3.85
CA ARG A 216 8.20 -1.81 3.48
C ARG A 216 7.59 -2.76 4.50
N ALA A 217 6.73 -3.67 4.06
CA ALA A 217 6.26 -4.76 4.90
C ALA A 217 7.39 -5.74 5.17
N THR A 218 7.64 -6.04 6.43
CA THR A 218 8.64 -7.02 6.89
C THR A 218 8.02 -7.95 7.92
N PRO A 219 8.40 -9.23 7.94
CA PRO A 219 8.00 -10.12 9.02
C PRO A 219 8.50 -9.58 10.37
N GLN A 220 7.59 -9.50 11.32
CA GLN A 220 7.88 -8.98 12.66
C GLN A 220 7.24 -9.88 13.71
N TRP A 221 7.74 -9.79 14.94
CA TRP A 221 7.19 -10.47 16.10
C TRP A 221 6.38 -9.49 16.94
N PHE A 222 5.16 -9.89 17.28
CA PHE A 222 4.23 -9.06 18.02
C PHE A 222 3.73 -9.78 19.27
N ILE A 223 3.60 -9.03 20.37
CA ILE A 223 2.79 -9.43 21.50
C ILE A 223 1.38 -8.88 21.26
N SER A 224 0.42 -9.77 21.10
CA SER A 224 -0.97 -9.37 20.87
C SER A 224 -1.55 -8.71 22.11
N MET A 225 -2.14 -7.54 21.93
CA MET A 225 -2.83 -6.81 23.01
C MET A 225 -4.19 -7.43 23.37
N ASP A 226 -4.80 -8.14 22.43
CA ASP A 226 -6.15 -8.69 22.64
C ASP A 226 -6.16 -10.19 22.94
N SER A 227 -5.16 -10.96 22.48
CA SER A 227 -4.95 -12.35 22.88
C SER A 227 -4.77 -12.44 24.40
N HIS A 228 -5.36 -13.48 25.01
CA HIS A 228 -5.33 -13.68 26.45
C HIS A 228 -5.81 -12.47 27.27
N LYS A 229 -6.56 -11.55 26.63
CA LYS A 229 -7.18 -10.36 27.26
C LYS A 229 -6.14 -9.41 27.88
N LEU A 230 -4.93 -9.29 27.30
CA LEU A 230 -3.85 -8.45 27.84
C LEU A 230 -4.30 -6.99 28.02
N ARG A 231 -4.92 -6.38 27.00
CA ARG A 231 -5.49 -5.01 27.07
C ARG A 231 -6.45 -4.86 28.24
N LYS A 232 -7.39 -5.78 28.40
CA LYS A 232 -8.36 -5.74 29.52
C LYS A 232 -7.70 -5.86 30.89
N LYS A 233 -6.68 -6.72 31.01
CA LYS A 233 -5.91 -6.87 32.27
C LYS A 233 -5.13 -5.60 32.59
N ALA A 234 -4.49 -5.00 31.57
CA ALA A 234 -3.73 -3.75 31.76
C ALA A 234 -4.66 -2.60 32.17
N LEU A 235 -5.79 -2.43 31.52
CA LEU A 235 -6.79 -1.40 31.91
C LEU A 235 -7.30 -1.59 33.32
N LYS A 236 -7.61 -2.84 33.72
CA LYS A 236 -8.00 -3.14 35.10
C LYS A 236 -6.90 -2.79 36.12
N ALA A 237 -5.64 -3.14 35.84
CA ALA A 237 -4.51 -2.81 36.69
C ALA A 237 -4.34 -1.28 36.86
N LEU A 238 -4.60 -0.49 35.81
CA LEU A 238 -4.60 0.98 35.93
C LEU A 238 -5.70 1.51 36.84
N ASP A 239 -6.86 0.86 36.90
CA ASP A 239 -7.90 1.26 37.83
C ASP A 239 -7.55 1.02 39.29
N GLU A 240 -6.73 0.02 39.54
CA GLU A 240 -6.21 -0.35 40.87
C GLU A 240 -4.93 0.44 41.27
N THR A 241 -4.32 1.19 40.33
CA THR A 241 -3.08 1.95 40.53
C THR A 241 -3.37 3.39 40.95
N VAL A 242 -2.66 3.88 41.96
CA VAL A 242 -2.73 5.29 42.38
C VAL A 242 -1.73 6.11 41.56
N PHE A 243 -2.20 7.21 40.97
CA PHE A 243 -1.39 8.10 40.13
C PHE A 243 -1.16 9.46 40.77
N TYR A 244 0.08 9.95 40.71
CA TYR A 244 0.47 11.31 41.08
C TYR A 244 1.24 11.96 39.95
N PRO A 245 0.71 12.99 39.26
CA PRO A 245 -0.64 13.54 39.41
C PRO A 245 -1.74 12.61 38.84
N SER A 246 -2.95 12.72 39.33
CA SER A 246 -4.10 11.87 38.93
C SER A 246 -4.41 11.90 37.44
N LYS A 247 -4.17 13.03 36.76
CA LYS A 247 -4.31 13.17 35.29
C LYS A 247 -3.44 12.19 34.49
N GLY A 248 -2.37 11.66 35.06
CA GLY A 248 -1.53 10.66 34.42
C GLY A 248 -2.27 9.36 34.10
N LYS A 249 -3.26 8.99 34.94
CA LYS A 249 -4.11 7.80 34.74
C LYS A 249 -4.88 7.87 33.42
N GLU A 250 -5.61 8.98 33.20
CA GLU A 250 -6.45 9.13 32.01
C GLU A 250 -5.64 9.08 30.72
N ARG A 251 -4.47 9.73 30.71
CA ARG A 251 -3.56 9.70 29.57
C ARG A 251 -3.06 8.26 29.27
N LEU A 252 -2.60 7.54 30.28
CA LEU A 252 -2.11 6.18 30.09
C LEU A 252 -3.23 5.22 29.69
N LYS A 253 -4.43 5.39 30.25
CA LYS A 253 -5.62 4.62 29.90
C LYS A 253 -5.95 4.78 28.42
N ALA A 254 -6.07 6.02 27.92
CA ALA A 254 -6.32 6.31 26.51
C ALA A 254 -5.25 5.71 25.58
N MET A 255 -3.99 5.77 25.98
CA MET A 255 -2.88 5.15 25.22
C MET A 255 -3.01 3.62 25.13
N ILE A 256 -3.45 2.93 26.20
CA ILE A 256 -3.62 1.47 26.22
C ILE A 256 -4.87 1.05 25.45
N GLU A 257 -5.95 1.81 25.55
CA GLU A 257 -7.21 1.54 24.84
C GLU A 257 -7.00 1.45 23.33
N THR A 258 -6.18 2.34 22.78
CA THR A 258 -5.94 2.45 21.33
C THR A 258 -4.63 1.81 20.87
N ARG A 259 -3.82 1.25 21.81
CA ARG A 259 -2.51 0.71 21.49
C ARG A 259 -2.62 -0.48 20.53
N PRO A 260 -1.92 -0.47 19.39
CA PRO A 260 -1.81 -1.65 18.52
C PRO A 260 -1.00 -2.75 19.22
N ASP A 261 -0.96 -3.93 18.62
CA ASP A 261 -0.11 -5.04 19.05
C ASP A 261 1.34 -4.56 19.22
N TRP A 262 2.02 -5.05 20.23
CA TRP A 262 3.36 -4.58 20.57
C TRP A 262 4.41 -5.29 19.73
N CYS A 263 5.00 -4.59 18.75
CA CYS A 263 6.13 -5.08 17.98
C CYS A 263 7.39 -5.17 18.88
N VAL A 264 7.87 -6.39 19.10
CA VAL A 264 9.04 -6.66 19.96
C VAL A 264 10.32 -6.91 19.17
N SER A 265 10.22 -7.26 17.89
CA SER A 265 11.37 -7.42 17.01
C SER A 265 11.94 -6.08 16.53
N ARG A 266 13.22 -6.09 16.18
CA ARG A 266 13.94 -4.96 15.59
C ARG A 266 14.81 -5.47 14.43
N GLN A 267 15.06 -4.60 13.45
CA GLN A 267 15.90 -4.91 12.31
C GLN A 267 17.40 -4.69 12.57
N ARG A 268 17.74 -4.12 13.70
CA ARG A 268 19.14 -3.88 14.11
C ARG A 268 19.54 -4.81 15.26
N VAL A 269 20.75 -5.31 15.18
CA VAL A 269 21.33 -6.10 16.27
C VAL A 269 21.62 -5.15 17.45
N TRP A 270 20.83 -5.29 18.52
CA TRP A 270 20.95 -4.52 19.75
C TRP A 270 20.28 -5.25 20.91
N GLY A 271 20.98 -5.37 22.01
CA GLY A 271 20.46 -6.01 23.23
C GLY A 271 20.32 -7.53 23.11
N VAL A 272 19.39 -8.08 23.88
CA VAL A 272 19.14 -9.53 23.95
C VAL A 272 18.36 -9.97 22.72
N PRO A 273 18.78 -11.04 22.00
CA PRO A 273 18.04 -11.59 20.88
C PRO A 273 16.72 -12.21 21.37
N LEU A 274 15.70 -12.21 20.49
CA LEU A 274 14.48 -12.97 20.75
C LEU A 274 14.79 -14.47 20.69
N PRO A 275 14.54 -15.22 21.77
CA PRO A 275 14.87 -16.65 21.85
C PRO A 275 13.81 -17.50 21.13
N ILE A 276 13.57 -17.22 19.85
CA ILE A 276 12.56 -17.88 19.04
C ILE A 276 13.25 -18.61 17.90
N PHE A 277 13.00 -19.91 17.77
CA PHE A 277 13.51 -20.72 16.71
C PHE A 277 12.45 -20.92 15.62
N VAL A 278 12.84 -20.71 14.38
CA VAL A 278 11.97 -20.83 13.20
C VAL A 278 12.60 -21.82 12.21
N HIS A 279 11.86 -22.81 11.79
CA HIS A 279 12.33 -23.79 10.82
C HIS A 279 12.65 -23.10 9.47
N LYS A 280 13.86 -23.30 8.94
CA LYS A 280 14.35 -22.53 7.78
C LYS A 280 13.49 -22.67 6.54
N LYS A 281 12.96 -23.87 6.27
CA LYS A 281 12.16 -24.15 5.07
C LYS A 281 10.66 -23.94 5.29
N THR A 282 10.07 -24.57 6.34
CA THR A 282 8.62 -24.55 6.58
C THR A 282 8.14 -23.25 7.23
N LYS A 283 9.07 -22.49 7.86
CA LYS A 283 8.77 -21.29 8.65
C LYS A 283 7.92 -21.56 9.91
N GLU A 284 7.79 -22.81 10.31
CA GLU A 284 7.14 -23.20 11.55
C GLU A 284 7.96 -22.74 12.75
N ILE A 285 7.26 -22.31 13.80
CA ILE A 285 7.88 -21.87 15.05
C ILE A 285 8.03 -23.08 15.94
N LEU A 286 9.22 -23.24 16.53
CA LEU A 286 9.44 -24.24 17.57
C LEU A 286 8.80 -23.74 18.87
N VAL A 287 7.77 -24.45 19.33
CA VAL A 287 7.15 -24.25 20.64
C VAL A 287 7.45 -25.50 21.46
N ASP A 288 8.43 -25.41 22.36
CA ASP A 288 8.91 -26.54 23.17
C ASP A 288 9.31 -26.02 24.56
N ASP A 289 8.65 -26.57 25.59
CA ASP A 289 8.84 -26.11 26.98
C ASP A 289 10.24 -26.37 27.47
N TRP A 290 10.84 -27.53 27.14
CA TRP A 290 12.21 -27.85 27.54
C TRP A 290 13.23 -26.88 26.95
N VAL A 291 13.07 -26.51 25.68
CA VAL A 291 13.91 -25.49 25.00
C VAL A 291 13.76 -24.15 25.68
N ASN A 292 12.53 -23.73 26.00
CA ASN A 292 12.25 -22.45 26.62
C ASN A 292 12.85 -22.37 28.04
N GLU A 293 12.70 -23.43 28.84
CA GLU A 293 13.28 -23.53 30.18
C GLU A 293 14.81 -23.51 30.17
N ASN A 294 15.43 -24.21 29.20
CA ASN A 294 16.90 -24.17 29.07
C ASN A 294 17.40 -22.79 28.71
N ILE A 295 16.72 -22.07 27.82
CA ILE A 295 17.06 -20.68 27.44
C ILE A 295 16.95 -19.79 28.69
N ALA A 296 15.84 -19.86 29.41
CA ALA A 296 15.66 -19.10 30.66
C ALA A 296 16.79 -19.38 31.68
N SER A 297 17.14 -20.65 31.89
CA SER A 297 18.21 -21.06 32.77
C SER A 297 19.60 -20.56 32.38
N ILE A 298 19.86 -20.38 31.08
CA ILE A 298 21.12 -19.79 30.58
C ILE A 298 21.18 -18.32 30.97
N TYR A 299 20.09 -17.55 30.74
CA TYR A 299 20.03 -16.13 31.06
C TYR A 299 20.06 -15.85 32.57
N GLU A 300 19.64 -16.82 33.44
CA GLU A 300 19.73 -16.69 34.90
C GLU A 300 21.15 -16.86 35.40
N LYS A 301 22.05 -17.48 34.64
CA LYS A 301 23.44 -17.77 35.04
C LYS A 301 24.44 -16.72 34.60
N GLU A 302 24.07 -15.82 33.73
CA GLU A 302 24.87 -14.68 33.29
C GLU A 302 24.50 -13.40 34.06
#